data_cb0c38a198ad3a757e559382a59bd480
#
_entry.id   cb0c38a198ad3a757e559382a59bd480
#
_cell.length_a   1.000
_cell.length_b   1.000
_cell.length_c   1.000
_cell.angle_alpha   90.00
_cell.angle_beta   90.00
_cell.angle_gamma   90.00
#
_symmetry.space_group_name_H-M   'P 1'
#
loop_
_entity.id
_entity.type
_entity.pdbx_description
1 polymer ?
#
loop_
_entity_poly.entity_id
_entity_poly.type
_entity_poly.pdbx_seq_one_letter_code
_entity_poly.pdbx_strand_id
1 'polypeptide(L)'
;MDMSSLKCTITKYTITILAFVQFNEVTMFKFIHAADVHLDSPLRGLSRYESAPAESIRDACRRAFVNLVDLAIEEKVAFVLLAGDLYDGDWKDYSTGIFLSQQLGRLGQHNISVFAVAGNHDAANRMTKALNRPANMTILTSRKVETIEIEKLAVVLHGQSFGTQHVDENLAASFPVAEKEMFNIGLLHTSLNGREGHAVYAPCSEDDLRSKGYKYWALGHIHKQEIVSEDP
;
A
#
# COMPACT_ATOMS: atom_id res chain seq x y z
N MET A 1 -11.95 -17.58 -13.58
CA MET A 1 -11.47 -16.97 -12.34
C MET A 1 -12.36 -15.78 -12.06
N ASP A 2 -13.18 -15.85 -11.02
CA ASP A 2 -14.13 -14.78 -10.76
C ASP A 2 -13.58 -13.89 -9.62
N MET A 3 -13.11 -12.70 -9.94
CA MET A 3 -12.89 -11.65 -8.95
C MET A 3 -14.24 -10.99 -8.65
N SER A 4 -15.06 -11.69 -7.88
CA SER A 4 -16.51 -11.48 -7.82
C SER A 4 -16.98 -10.19 -7.15
N SER A 5 -16.18 -9.36 -6.55
CA SER A 5 -16.46 -7.93 -6.35
C SER A 5 -15.28 -7.16 -5.78
N LEU A 6 -14.82 -6.14 -6.47
CA LEU A 6 -14.05 -5.04 -5.92
C LEU A 6 -15.02 -4.02 -5.31
N LYS A 7 -15.17 -4.00 -3.99
CA LYS A 7 -15.81 -2.87 -3.31
C LYS A 7 -14.78 -1.81 -3.03
N CYS A 8 -14.94 -0.65 -3.62
CA CYS A 8 -14.07 0.48 -3.37
C CYS A 8 -14.74 1.50 -2.47
N THR A 9 -14.01 1.95 -1.47
CA THR A 9 -14.36 3.12 -0.67
C THR A 9 -13.32 4.19 -0.95
N ILE A 10 -13.74 5.26 -1.61
CA ILE A 10 -12.88 6.42 -1.87
C ILE A 10 -13.06 7.40 -0.73
N THR A 11 -12.00 7.69 -0.01
CA THR A 11 -11.86 8.96 0.68
C THR A 11 -10.99 9.87 -0.20
N LYS A 12 -11.18 11.18 -0.13
CA LYS A 12 -10.50 12.18 -0.96
C LYS A 12 -8.95 12.11 -0.87
N TYR A 13 -8.40 11.31 0.04
CA TYR A 13 -6.97 11.29 0.42
C TYR A 13 -6.36 9.90 0.58
N THR A 14 -7.12 8.81 0.44
CA THR A 14 -6.60 7.44 0.57
C THR A 14 -7.36 6.51 -0.35
N ILE A 15 -6.66 5.77 -1.17
CA ILE A 15 -7.23 4.72 -2.01
C ILE A 15 -7.30 3.46 -1.17
N THR A 16 -8.51 2.94 -0.97
CA THR A 16 -8.73 1.67 -0.28
C THR A 16 -9.56 0.76 -1.16
N ILE A 17 -9.04 -0.41 -1.47
CA ILE A 17 -9.71 -1.44 -2.25
C ILE A 17 -9.87 -2.67 -1.36
N LEU A 18 -11.11 -3.12 -1.18
CA LEU A 18 -11.41 -4.42 -0.59
C LEU A 18 -11.52 -5.44 -1.73
N ALA A 19 -10.56 -6.35 -1.79
CA ALA A 19 -10.53 -7.42 -2.78
C ALA A 19 -11.09 -8.73 -2.22
N PHE A 20 -11.98 -9.35 -2.98
CA PHE A 20 -12.48 -10.71 -2.73
C PHE A 20 -11.80 -11.65 -3.70
N VAL A 21 -11.20 -12.70 -3.19
CA VAL A 21 -10.47 -13.67 -4.01
C VAL A 21 -11.06 -15.05 -3.80
N GLN A 22 -11.47 -15.68 -4.89
CA GLN A 22 -11.67 -17.11 -4.97
C GLN A 22 -10.60 -17.68 -5.91
N PHE A 23 -9.57 -18.27 -5.32
CA PHE A 23 -8.41 -18.71 -6.08
C PHE A 23 -8.58 -20.14 -6.63
N ASN A 24 -9.18 -21.03 -5.85
CA ASN A 24 -9.55 -22.38 -6.24
C ASN A 24 -10.88 -22.75 -5.56
N GLU A 25 -11.36 -23.98 -5.70
CA GLU A 25 -12.65 -24.42 -5.13
C GLU A 25 -12.72 -24.32 -3.60
N VAL A 26 -11.58 -24.24 -2.91
CA VAL A 26 -11.47 -24.30 -1.44
C VAL A 26 -11.00 -22.99 -0.83
N THR A 27 -10.15 -22.22 -1.53
CA THR A 27 -9.50 -21.05 -0.97
C THR A 27 -10.24 -19.77 -1.34
N MET A 28 -10.93 -19.19 -0.36
CA MET A 28 -11.55 -17.85 -0.44
C MET A 28 -10.97 -16.97 0.65
N PHE A 29 -10.54 -15.77 0.29
CA PHE A 29 -10.07 -14.78 1.24
C PHE A 29 -10.36 -13.35 0.76
N LYS A 30 -10.27 -12.41 1.70
CA LYS A 30 -10.38 -10.99 1.42
C LYS A 30 -9.09 -10.32 1.86
N PHE A 31 -8.71 -9.27 1.17
CA PHE A 31 -7.64 -8.38 1.63
C PHE A 31 -7.97 -6.93 1.27
N ILE A 32 -7.33 -6.01 1.96
CA ILE A 32 -7.38 -4.58 1.63
C ILE A 32 -6.06 -4.19 0.99
N HIS A 33 -6.14 -3.43 -0.10
CA HIS A 33 -5.04 -2.68 -0.68
C HIS A 33 -5.29 -1.19 -0.47
N ALA A 34 -4.36 -0.51 0.17
CA ALA A 34 -4.35 0.94 0.33
C ALA A 34 -2.99 1.51 -0.06
N ALA A 35 -2.96 2.76 -0.53
CA ALA A 35 -1.76 3.47 -0.94
C ALA A 35 -1.89 4.96 -0.65
N ASP A 36 -0.77 5.66 -0.63
CA ASP A 36 -0.70 7.13 -0.61
C ASP A 36 -1.51 7.74 0.54
N VAL A 37 -1.31 7.19 1.74
CA VAL A 37 -2.06 7.60 2.95
C VAL A 37 -1.67 9.00 3.39
N HIS A 38 -0.40 9.39 3.24
CA HIS A 38 0.16 10.69 3.60
C HIS A 38 -0.33 11.17 4.97
N LEU A 39 -0.24 10.30 5.96
CA LEU A 39 -0.79 10.50 7.29
C LEU A 39 -0.22 11.77 7.91
N ASP A 40 -1.11 12.68 8.33
CA ASP A 40 -0.77 13.98 8.92
C ASP A 40 0.12 14.86 8.05
N SER A 41 -0.01 14.78 6.72
CA SER A 41 0.72 15.65 5.79
C SER A 41 0.75 17.11 6.28
N PRO A 42 1.92 17.77 6.26
CA PRO A 42 2.06 19.16 6.72
C PRO A 42 1.28 20.16 5.85
N LEU A 43 0.74 19.74 4.71
CA LEU A 43 -0.10 20.54 3.81
C LEU A 43 0.53 21.92 3.49
N ARG A 44 1.85 21.96 3.26
CA ARG A 44 2.66 23.19 3.14
C ARG A 44 2.10 24.20 2.12
N GLY A 45 1.33 23.75 1.13
CA GLY A 45 0.66 24.62 0.17
C GLY A 45 -0.57 25.34 0.73
N LEU A 46 -1.27 24.73 1.70
CA LEU A 46 -2.47 25.28 2.32
C LEU A 46 -2.16 26.30 3.42
N SER A 47 -1.00 26.22 4.08
CA SER A 47 -0.62 27.15 5.15
C SER A 47 -0.47 28.60 4.69
N ARG A 48 -0.48 28.87 3.38
CA ARG A 48 -0.46 30.21 2.79
C ARG A 48 -1.83 30.90 2.79
N TYR A 49 -2.89 30.18 3.08
CA TYR A 49 -4.25 30.71 3.13
C TYR A 49 -4.71 30.76 4.59
N GLU A 50 -4.92 31.96 5.13
CA GLU A 50 -5.32 32.20 6.54
C GLU A 50 -6.59 31.46 6.99
N SER A 51 -7.43 31.02 6.05
CA SER A 51 -8.69 30.30 6.29
C SER A 51 -8.65 28.82 5.93
N ALA A 52 -7.45 28.25 5.65
CA ALA A 52 -7.36 26.87 5.22
C ALA A 52 -7.67 25.89 6.36
N PRO A 53 -8.57 24.91 6.18
CA PRO A 53 -8.96 23.97 7.21
C PRO A 53 -7.92 22.83 7.37
N ALA A 54 -6.64 23.20 7.62
CA ALA A 54 -5.55 22.24 7.68
C ALA A 54 -5.74 21.17 8.77
N GLU A 55 -6.26 21.55 9.94
CA GLU A 55 -6.59 20.60 11.00
C GLU A 55 -7.72 19.64 10.57
N SER A 56 -8.78 20.18 9.98
CA SER A 56 -9.89 19.36 9.49
C SER A 56 -9.46 18.33 8.44
N ILE A 57 -8.46 18.68 7.62
CA ILE A 57 -7.91 17.77 6.59
C ILE A 57 -7.04 16.68 7.26
N ARG A 58 -6.20 17.02 8.23
CA ARG A 58 -5.42 16.02 8.99
C ARG A 58 -6.33 15.07 9.74
N ASP A 59 -7.35 15.60 10.40
CA ASP A 59 -8.37 14.77 11.06
C ASP A 59 -9.11 13.87 10.08
N ALA A 60 -9.37 14.36 8.86
CA ALA A 60 -10.00 13.55 7.82
C ALA A 60 -9.10 12.38 7.37
N CYS A 61 -7.76 12.60 7.24
CA CYS A 61 -6.81 11.54 6.93
C CYS A 61 -6.76 10.48 8.05
N ARG A 62 -6.70 10.93 9.31
CA ARG A 62 -6.74 10.01 10.46
C ARG A 62 -8.05 9.22 10.51
N ARG A 63 -9.20 9.87 10.32
CA ARG A 63 -10.51 9.19 10.25
C ARG A 63 -10.57 8.20 9.10
N ALA A 64 -10.03 8.55 7.92
CA ALA A 64 -9.98 7.64 6.79
C ALA A 64 -9.17 6.38 7.11
N PHE A 65 -8.03 6.52 7.80
CA PHE A 65 -7.23 5.38 8.22
C PHE A 65 -7.92 4.54 9.30
N VAL A 66 -8.63 5.17 10.26
CA VAL A 66 -9.46 4.46 11.23
C VAL A 66 -10.55 3.66 10.51
N ASN A 67 -11.27 4.26 9.56
CA ASN A 67 -12.30 3.59 8.78
C ASN A 67 -11.76 2.39 7.99
N LEU A 68 -10.53 2.50 7.45
CA LEU A 68 -9.85 1.38 6.81
C LEU A 68 -9.61 0.21 7.77
N VAL A 69 -9.13 0.53 8.98
CA VAL A 69 -8.89 -0.48 10.03
C VAL A 69 -10.20 -1.11 10.49
N ASP A 70 -11.25 -0.30 10.68
CA ASP A 70 -12.58 -0.79 11.06
C ASP A 70 -13.15 -1.71 9.97
N LEU A 71 -13.06 -1.32 8.71
CA LEU A 71 -13.46 -2.13 7.56
C LEU A 71 -12.70 -3.46 7.51
N ALA A 72 -11.37 -3.42 7.73
CA ALA A 72 -10.55 -4.63 7.73
C ALA A 72 -11.00 -5.62 8.80
N ILE A 73 -11.33 -5.13 9.99
CA ILE A 73 -11.82 -5.94 11.12
C ILE A 73 -13.23 -6.47 10.86
N GLU A 74 -14.14 -5.60 10.40
CA GLU A 74 -15.53 -5.96 10.10
C GLU A 74 -15.62 -7.03 9.02
N GLU A 75 -14.87 -6.84 7.92
CA GLU A 75 -14.83 -7.76 6.78
C GLU A 75 -13.95 -9.00 7.05
N LYS A 76 -13.25 -9.06 8.19
CA LYS A 76 -12.36 -10.16 8.59
C LYS A 76 -11.35 -10.47 7.49
N VAL A 77 -10.67 -9.44 6.98
CA VAL A 77 -9.69 -9.63 5.92
C VAL A 77 -8.51 -10.45 6.40
N ALA A 78 -7.89 -11.21 5.51
CA ALA A 78 -6.73 -12.03 5.83
C ALA A 78 -5.48 -11.18 6.07
N PHE A 79 -5.34 -10.10 5.31
CA PHE A 79 -4.21 -9.16 5.43
C PHE A 79 -4.55 -7.80 4.81
N VAL A 80 -3.69 -6.82 5.09
CA VAL A 80 -3.73 -5.47 4.49
C VAL A 80 -2.41 -5.23 3.76
N LEU A 81 -2.50 -4.69 2.54
CA LEU A 81 -1.37 -4.23 1.72
C LEU A 81 -1.31 -2.72 1.74
N LEU A 82 -0.13 -2.16 2.03
CA LEU A 82 0.12 -0.72 2.02
C LEU A 82 1.20 -0.41 0.96
N ALA A 83 0.78 0.14 -0.18
CA ALA A 83 1.62 0.32 -1.36
C ALA A 83 2.37 1.67 -1.35
N GLY A 84 2.97 2.03 -0.22
CA GLY A 84 3.86 3.19 -0.08
C GLY A 84 3.16 4.49 0.34
N ASP A 85 3.99 5.47 0.62
CA ASP A 85 3.66 6.82 1.04
C ASP A 85 2.68 6.87 2.23
N LEU A 86 3.08 6.19 3.31
CA LEU A 86 2.36 6.21 4.59
C LEU A 86 2.50 7.55 5.29
N TYR A 87 3.67 8.18 5.16
CA TYR A 87 4.01 9.47 5.75
C TYR A 87 4.46 10.47 4.68
N ASP A 88 4.41 11.74 5.00
CA ASP A 88 5.08 12.78 4.23
C ASP A 88 6.51 13.03 4.73
N GLY A 89 7.48 12.96 3.81
CA GLY A 89 8.92 13.14 3.93
C GLY A 89 9.50 13.59 5.28
N ASP A 90 9.65 14.90 5.50
CA ASP A 90 10.27 15.51 6.69
C ASP A 90 9.40 15.53 7.95
N TRP A 91 8.36 14.77 8.02
CA TRP A 91 7.44 14.77 9.15
C TRP A 91 8.15 14.36 10.45
N LYS A 92 8.04 15.17 11.48
CA LYS A 92 8.76 14.99 12.76
C LYS A 92 7.85 14.75 13.95
N ASP A 93 6.53 14.66 13.73
CA ASP A 93 5.59 14.48 14.82
C ASP A 93 5.46 13.00 15.20
N TYR A 94 6.02 12.67 16.36
CA TYR A 94 5.92 11.32 16.93
C TYR A 94 4.48 10.87 17.17
N SER A 95 3.52 11.81 17.33
CA SER A 95 2.11 11.47 17.55
C SER A 95 1.53 10.72 16.37
N THR A 96 1.96 11.04 15.15
CA THR A 96 1.54 10.33 13.92
C THR A 96 1.98 8.88 13.93
N GLY A 97 3.22 8.62 14.33
CA GLY A 97 3.74 7.27 14.43
C GLY A 97 3.08 6.45 15.53
N ILE A 98 2.79 7.07 16.67
CA ILE A 98 2.03 6.45 17.77
C ILE A 98 0.62 6.10 17.29
N PHE A 99 -0.06 7.04 16.62
CA PHE A 99 -1.38 6.82 16.06
C PHE A 99 -1.38 5.63 15.07
N LEU A 100 -0.45 5.62 14.11
CA LEU A 100 -0.33 4.52 13.16
C LEU A 100 -0.09 3.18 13.88
N SER A 101 0.86 3.16 14.82
CA SER A 101 1.17 1.95 15.60
C SER A 101 -0.04 1.44 16.37
N GLN A 102 -0.84 2.33 16.97
CA GLN A 102 -2.07 1.95 17.65
C GLN A 102 -3.11 1.35 16.71
N GLN A 103 -3.33 1.96 15.54
CA GLN A 103 -4.29 1.46 14.57
C GLN A 103 -3.86 0.10 13.99
N LEU A 104 -2.59 -0.06 13.65
CA LEU A 104 -2.05 -1.34 13.20
C LEU A 104 -2.09 -2.40 14.30
N GLY A 105 -1.87 -2.00 15.57
CA GLY A 105 -2.02 -2.89 16.72
C GLY A 105 -3.43 -3.46 16.86
N ARG A 106 -4.48 -2.67 16.51
CA ARG A 106 -5.87 -3.16 16.47
C ARG A 106 -6.03 -4.30 15.45
N LEU A 107 -5.44 -4.17 14.26
CA LEU A 107 -5.41 -5.27 13.28
C LEU A 107 -4.73 -6.52 13.85
N GLY A 108 -3.61 -6.33 14.55
CA GLY A 108 -2.88 -7.43 15.21
C GLY A 108 -3.72 -8.19 16.24
N GLN A 109 -4.56 -7.48 17.01
CA GLN A 109 -5.49 -8.11 17.96
C GLN A 109 -6.53 -9.02 17.26
N HIS A 110 -6.79 -8.79 15.98
CA HIS A 110 -7.66 -9.60 15.13
C HIS A 110 -6.91 -10.58 14.23
N ASN A 111 -5.60 -10.79 14.46
CA ASN A 111 -4.72 -11.63 13.65
C ASN A 111 -4.62 -11.21 12.17
N ILE A 112 -4.82 -9.94 11.89
CA ILE A 112 -4.68 -9.39 10.55
C ILE A 112 -3.25 -8.89 10.36
N SER A 113 -2.53 -9.51 9.42
CA SER A 113 -1.17 -9.11 9.03
C SER A 113 -1.21 -7.88 8.12
N VAL A 114 -0.16 -7.06 8.22
CA VAL A 114 0.03 -5.88 7.37
C VAL A 114 1.35 -6.00 6.63
N PHE A 115 1.32 -5.93 5.31
CA PHE A 115 2.51 -5.92 4.47
C PHE A 115 2.61 -4.57 3.77
N ALA A 116 3.76 -3.94 3.84
CA ALA A 116 3.97 -2.61 3.29
C ALA A 116 5.27 -2.51 2.48
N VAL A 117 5.26 -1.64 1.51
CA VAL A 117 6.47 -1.10 0.89
C VAL A 117 6.59 0.38 1.22
N ALA A 118 7.82 0.88 1.32
CA ALA A 118 8.07 2.32 1.45
C ALA A 118 8.03 2.96 0.06
N GLY A 119 7.31 4.06 -0.08
CA GLY A 119 7.35 4.93 -1.26
C GLY A 119 8.44 6.00 -1.15
N ASN A 120 8.40 6.99 -2.03
CA ASN A 120 9.39 8.06 -2.08
C ASN A 120 9.33 9.00 -0.87
N HIS A 121 8.16 9.25 -0.32
CA HIS A 121 8.01 10.05 0.90
C HIS A 121 8.48 9.29 2.14
N ASP A 122 8.19 8.01 2.26
CA ASP A 122 8.62 7.16 3.38
C ASP A 122 10.15 6.99 3.40
N ALA A 123 10.77 6.82 2.23
CA ALA A 123 12.22 6.65 2.10
C ALA A 123 12.99 7.89 2.57
N ALA A 124 12.42 9.08 2.39
CA ALA A 124 12.94 10.34 2.90
C ALA A 124 12.73 10.52 4.41
N ASN A 125 11.81 9.77 5.02
CA ASN A 125 11.39 9.95 6.40
C ASN A 125 12.31 9.19 7.38
N ARG A 126 12.91 9.94 8.33
CA ARG A 126 13.75 9.36 9.39
C ARG A 126 12.94 8.62 10.45
N MET A 127 11.67 8.95 10.63
CA MET A 127 10.81 8.36 11.66
C MET A 127 10.39 6.93 11.33
N THR A 128 10.24 6.59 10.07
CA THR A 128 9.96 5.21 9.62
C THR A 128 11.02 4.22 10.14
N LYS A 129 12.23 4.71 10.42
CA LYS A 129 13.35 3.92 10.96
C LYS A 129 13.38 3.86 12.49
N ALA A 130 12.75 4.80 13.19
CA ALA A 130 12.87 4.99 14.65
C ALA A 130 11.68 4.45 15.45
N LEU A 131 10.53 4.24 14.81
CA LEU A 131 9.33 3.78 15.52
C LEU A 131 9.31 2.26 15.67
N ASN A 132 8.95 1.80 16.88
CA ASN A 132 8.65 0.40 17.11
C ASN A 132 7.45 -0.01 16.25
N ARG A 133 7.69 -0.85 15.28
CA ARG A 133 6.64 -1.41 14.42
C ARG A 133 5.84 -2.45 15.21
N PRO A 134 4.51 -2.47 15.08
CA PRO A 134 3.71 -3.56 15.60
C PRO A 134 4.16 -4.92 15.03
N ALA A 135 4.09 -5.96 15.83
CA ALA A 135 4.57 -7.30 15.45
C ALA A 135 3.85 -7.88 14.21
N ASN A 136 2.63 -7.41 13.93
CA ASN A 136 1.84 -7.83 12.78
C ASN A 136 2.16 -7.04 11.49
N MET A 137 3.12 -6.10 11.52
CA MET A 137 3.52 -5.32 10.34
C MET A 137 4.89 -5.74 9.82
N THR A 138 4.95 -6.09 8.55
CA THR A 138 6.17 -6.34 7.79
C THR A 138 6.34 -5.26 6.72
N ILE A 139 7.46 -4.53 6.76
CA ILE A 139 7.86 -3.64 5.66
C ILE A 139 8.92 -4.37 4.85
N LEU A 140 8.64 -4.59 3.57
CA LEU A 140 9.53 -5.30 2.66
C LEU A 140 10.79 -4.47 2.39
N THR A 141 11.91 -5.17 2.20
CA THR A 141 13.24 -4.51 2.05
C THR A 141 13.34 -3.66 0.78
N SER A 142 14.23 -2.68 0.82
CA SER A 142 14.58 -1.86 -0.35
C SER A 142 15.75 -2.40 -1.18
N ARG A 143 16.45 -3.43 -0.68
CA ARG A 143 17.69 -3.92 -1.32
C ARG A 143 17.44 -4.79 -2.54
N LYS A 144 16.35 -5.54 -2.53
CA LYS A 144 15.93 -6.47 -3.59
C LYS A 144 14.46 -6.78 -3.39
N VAL A 145 13.85 -7.41 -4.38
CA VAL A 145 12.49 -7.97 -4.21
C VAL A 145 12.52 -9.00 -3.09
N GLU A 146 11.63 -8.84 -2.14
CA GLU A 146 11.38 -9.78 -1.05
C GLU A 146 10.11 -10.57 -1.34
N THR A 147 10.18 -11.87 -1.07
CA THR A 147 9.06 -12.80 -1.29
C THR A 147 8.60 -13.34 0.05
N ILE A 148 7.30 -13.30 0.31
CA ILE A 148 6.65 -13.80 1.53
C ILE A 148 5.55 -14.77 1.11
N GLU A 149 5.62 -15.99 1.62
CA GLU A 149 4.57 -16.99 1.44
C GLU A 149 3.56 -16.94 2.60
N ILE A 150 2.28 -16.94 2.24
CA ILE A 150 1.17 -17.07 3.18
C ILE A 150 0.52 -18.44 2.88
N GLU A 151 1.19 -19.50 3.32
CA GLU A 151 0.87 -20.89 2.99
C GLU A 151 -0.60 -21.24 3.18
N LYS A 152 -1.22 -20.79 4.28
CA LYS A 152 -2.64 -21.07 4.61
C LYS A 152 -3.62 -20.55 3.54
N LEU A 153 -3.20 -19.60 2.72
CA LEU A 153 -4.03 -18.96 1.70
C LEU A 153 -3.56 -19.31 0.28
N ALA A 154 -2.48 -20.09 0.13
CA ALA A 154 -1.80 -20.30 -1.13
C ALA A 154 -1.46 -18.95 -1.84
N VAL A 155 -1.00 -17.96 -1.07
CA VAL A 155 -0.62 -16.63 -1.55
C VAL A 155 0.89 -16.47 -1.47
N VAL A 156 1.47 -15.89 -2.52
CA VAL A 156 2.85 -15.41 -2.55
C VAL A 156 2.85 -13.91 -2.81
N LEU A 157 3.41 -13.16 -1.88
CA LEU A 157 3.55 -11.71 -1.96
C LEU A 157 5.00 -11.37 -2.32
N HIS A 158 5.17 -10.63 -3.40
CA HIS A 158 6.46 -10.08 -3.82
C HIS A 158 6.42 -8.57 -3.69
N GLY A 159 7.45 -7.95 -3.13
CA GLY A 159 7.49 -6.51 -3.02
C GLY A 159 8.89 -5.95 -2.81
N GLN A 160 9.04 -4.67 -3.13
CA GLN A 160 10.28 -3.94 -2.91
C GLN A 160 9.98 -2.50 -2.54
N SER A 161 10.58 -2.06 -1.43
CA SER A 161 10.52 -0.67 -0.98
C SER A 161 11.50 0.23 -1.75
N PHE A 162 11.25 1.52 -1.75
CA PHE A 162 12.25 2.51 -2.13
C PHE A 162 13.36 2.58 -1.07
N GLY A 163 14.61 2.64 -1.52
CA GLY A 163 15.78 2.85 -0.65
C GLY A 163 16.10 4.32 -0.44
N THR A 164 15.73 5.15 -1.40
CA THR A 164 15.95 6.60 -1.46
C THR A 164 14.68 7.28 -1.97
N GLN A 165 14.58 8.58 -1.78
CA GLN A 165 13.43 9.35 -2.30
C GLN A 165 13.32 9.30 -3.83
N HIS A 166 14.45 9.21 -4.51
CA HIS A 166 14.54 9.12 -5.98
C HIS A 166 14.96 7.71 -6.38
N VAL A 167 14.16 7.07 -7.21
CA VAL A 167 14.43 5.78 -7.84
C VAL A 167 14.07 5.91 -9.31
N ASP A 168 15.08 5.88 -10.18
CA ASP A 168 14.90 6.01 -11.64
C ASP A 168 14.80 4.64 -12.33
N GLU A 169 15.16 3.58 -11.62
CA GLU A 169 15.20 2.22 -12.13
C GLU A 169 13.79 1.61 -12.17
N ASN A 170 13.54 0.81 -13.20
CA ASN A 170 12.34 -0.03 -13.26
C ASN A 170 12.45 -1.19 -12.26
N LEU A 171 11.91 -1.00 -11.06
CA LEU A 171 11.94 -2.03 -10.03
C LEU A 171 11.12 -3.28 -10.43
N ALA A 172 10.05 -3.12 -11.21
CA ALA A 172 9.21 -4.24 -11.64
C ALA A 172 10.00 -5.26 -12.47
N ALA A 173 11.03 -4.82 -13.19
CA ALA A 173 11.87 -5.71 -13.99
C ALA A 173 12.56 -6.81 -13.17
N SER A 174 12.90 -6.53 -11.90
CA SER A 174 13.60 -7.46 -10.99
C SER A 174 12.66 -8.43 -10.25
N PHE A 175 11.34 -8.27 -10.35
CA PHE A 175 10.38 -9.18 -9.72
C PHE A 175 10.46 -10.57 -10.38
N PRO A 176 10.39 -11.67 -9.59
CA PRO A 176 10.41 -13.01 -10.15
C PRO A 176 9.15 -13.28 -10.99
N VAL A 177 9.17 -14.30 -11.80
CA VAL A 177 7.95 -14.80 -12.45
C VAL A 177 7.05 -15.48 -11.43
N ALA A 178 5.74 -15.52 -11.71
CA ALA A 178 4.75 -16.10 -10.80
C ALA A 178 5.07 -17.56 -10.47
N GLU A 179 4.90 -17.91 -9.20
CA GLU A 179 4.91 -19.29 -8.76
C GLU A 179 3.61 -20.00 -9.20
N LYS A 180 3.78 -21.18 -9.77
CA LYS A 180 2.64 -21.99 -10.23
C LYS A 180 1.78 -22.42 -9.04
N GLU A 181 0.48 -22.48 -9.27
CA GLU A 181 -0.52 -22.91 -8.28
C GLU A 181 -0.65 -22.03 -7.03
N MET A 182 0.00 -20.85 -7.03
CA MET A 182 -0.10 -19.84 -5.98
C MET A 182 -0.79 -18.58 -6.50
N PHE A 183 -1.50 -17.88 -5.62
CA PHE A 183 -2.01 -16.54 -5.91
C PHE A 183 -0.89 -15.53 -5.71
N ASN A 184 -0.23 -15.15 -6.81
CA ASN A 184 0.90 -14.23 -6.76
C ASN A 184 0.39 -12.78 -6.73
N ILE A 185 0.92 -12.00 -5.79
CA ILE A 185 0.65 -10.57 -5.60
C ILE A 185 1.95 -9.79 -5.72
N GLY A 186 1.98 -8.75 -6.55
CA GLY A 186 3.04 -7.75 -6.55
C GLY A 186 2.63 -6.55 -5.71
N LEU A 187 3.53 -6.05 -4.88
CA LEU A 187 3.35 -4.84 -4.07
C LEU A 187 4.46 -3.85 -4.40
N LEU A 188 4.11 -2.73 -5.04
CA LEU A 188 5.08 -1.78 -5.57
C LEU A 188 4.55 -0.34 -5.56
N HIS A 189 5.43 0.60 -5.21
CA HIS A 189 5.20 2.03 -5.39
C HIS A 189 5.87 2.46 -6.70
N THR A 190 5.13 2.96 -7.71
CA THR A 190 5.65 3.11 -9.07
C THR A 190 4.86 4.11 -9.93
N SER A 191 5.56 4.79 -10.85
CA SER A 191 4.95 5.57 -11.93
C SER A 191 4.61 4.64 -13.10
N LEU A 192 3.37 4.11 -13.10
CA LEU A 192 2.92 3.23 -14.18
C LEU A 192 2.65 4.03 -15.47
N ASN A 193 3.26 3.62 -16.58
CA ASN A 193 3.08 4.20 -17.93
C ASN A 193 3.38 5.71 -18.02
N GLY A 194 4.19 6.27 -17.10
CA GLY A 194 4.54 7.70 -17.12
C GLY A 194 3.32 8.64 -16.99
N ARG A 195 2.33 8.25 -16.20
CA ARG A 195 1.11 9.03 -15.99
C ARG A 195 1.40 10.45 -15.51
N GLU A 196 0.69 11.42 -16.08
CA GLU A 196 0.86 12.85 -15.80
C GLU A 196 0.46 13.21 -14.35
N GLY A 197 1.07 14.30 -13.85
CA GLY A 197 0.70 14.92 -12.57
C GLY A 197 1.59 14.56 -11.40
N HIS A 198 2.49 13.60 -11.54
CA HIS A 198 3.46 13.20 -10.52
C HIS A 198 4.88 13.14 -11.09
N ALA A 199 5.88 13.30 -10.21
CA ALA A 199 7.27 13.04 -10.59
C ALA A 199 7.43 11.55 -10.94
N VAL A 200 8.25 11.26 -11.95
CA VAL A 200 8.45 9.89 -12.40
C VAL A 200 9.42 9.18 -11.45
N TYR A 201 8.92 8.19 -10.73
CA TYR A 201 9.73 7.34 -9.83
C TYR A 201 9.46 5.87 -10.12
N ALA A 202 10.53 5.07 -10.09
CA ALA A 202 10.51 3.63 -10.38
C ALA A 202 9.59 3.29 -11.56
N PRO A 203 9.77 3.92 -12.74
CA PRO A 203 8.84 3.82 -13.84
C PRO A 203 8.74 2.38 -14.35
N CYS A 204 7.54 1.91 -14.61
CA CYS A 204 7.29 0.64 -15.29
C CYS A 204 6.11 0.76 -16.26
N SER A 205 6.02 -0.20 -17.16
CA SER A 205 4.90 -0.36 -18.09
C SER A 205 3.93 -1.46 -17.62
N GLU A 206 2.74 -1.49 -18.19
CA GLU A 206 1.82 -2.62 -18.00
C GLU A 206 2.41 -3.93 -18.48
N ASP A 207 3.18 -3.91 -19.58
CA ASP A 207 3.84 -5.10 -20.11
C ASP A 207 4.89 -5.65 -19.15
N ASP A 208 5.61 -4.78 -18.41
CA ASP A 208 6.54 -5.22 -17.36
C ASP A 208 5.79 -6.02 -16.28
N LEU A 209 4.63 -5.53 -15.85
CA LEU A 209 3.81 -6.17 -14.82
C LEU A 209 3.21 -7.48 -15.35
N ARG A 210 2.60 -7.47 -16.54
CA ARG A 210 1.99 -8.65 -17.19
C ARG A 210 2.99 -9.77 -17.41
N SER A 211 4.24 -9.41 -17.76
CA SER A 211 5.31 -10.38 -18.00
C SER A 211 5.62 -11.28 -16.79
N LYS A 212 5.23 -10.86 -15.58
CA LYS A 212 5.44 -11.62 -14.34
C LYS A 212 4.36 -12.69 -14.12
N GLY A 213 3.19 -12.56 -14.73
CA GLY A 213 2.07 -13.51 -14.61
C GLY A 213 1.38 -13.49 -13.24
N TYR A 214 1.47 -12.37 -12.50
CA TYR A 214 0.82 -12.24 -11.19
C TYR A 214 -0.70 -12.07 -11.35
N LYS A 215 -1.44 -12.47 -10.33
CA LYS A 215 -2.89 -12.34 -10.30
C LYS A 215 -3.37 -10.99 -9.79
N TYR A 216 -2.51 -10.26 -9.10
CA TYR A 216 -2.82 -8.94 -8.59
C TYR A 216 -1.55 -8.10 -8.45
N TRP A 217 -1.65 -6.82 -8.80
CA TRP A 217 -0.64 -5.82 -8.48
C TRP A 217 -1.25 -4.74 -7.61
N ALA A 218 -0.72 -4.62 -6.39
CA ALA A 218 -1.04 -3.52 -5.49
C ALA A 218 -0.03 -2.38 -5.75
N LEU A 219 -0.50 -1.35 -6.45
CA LEU A 219 0.32 -0.20 -6.86
C LEU A 219 -0.03 1.05 -6.06
N GLY A 220 0.96 1.90 -5.78
CA GLY A 220 0.83 3.23 -5.22
C GLY A 220 1.55 4.26 -6.06
N HIS A 221 1.57 5.54 -5.62
CA HIS A 221 2.20 6.73 -6.18
C HIS A 221 1.25 7.62 -7.00
N ILE A 222 0.38 7.07 -7.80
CA ILE A 222 -0.58 7.87 -8.58
C ILE A 222 -1.85 8.00 -7.73
N HIS A 223 -2.11 9.20 -7.21
CA HIS A 223 -3.24 9.49 -6.32
C HIS A 223 -4.59 9.44 -7.04
N LYS A 224 -4.71 8.53 -7.99
CA LYS A 224 -5.94 8.26 -8.74
C LYS A 224 -6.24 6.78 -8.65
N GLN A 225 -7.42 6.46 -8.13
CA GLN A 225 -7.89 5.09 -8.19
C GLN A 225 -8.19 4.71 -9.63
N GLU A 226 -7.61 3.62 -10.05
CA GLU A 226 -7.84 3.05 -11.37
C GLU A 226 -7.66 1.53 -11.34
N ILE A 227 -8.58 0.82 -11.97
CA ILE A 227 -8.36 -0.57 -12.36
C ILE A 227 -7.68 -0.53 -13.72
N VAL A 228 -6.38 -0.81 -13.74
CA VAL A 228 -5.57 -0.74 -14.97
C VAL A 228 -5.94 -1.86 -15.93
N SER A 229 -6.19 -3.05 -15.39
CA SER A 229 -6.60 -4.23 -16.12
C SER A 229 -7.39 -5.18 -15.22
N GLU A 230 -8.44 -5.78 -15.74
CA GLU A 230 -9.22 -6.83 -15.06
C GLU A 230 -8.68 -8.23 -15.36
N ASP A 231 -7.88 -8.36 -16.41
CA ASP A 231 -7.22 -9.61 -16.82
C ASP A 231 -5.70 -9.41 -16.72
N PRO A 232 -5.07 -9.99 -15.69
CA PRO A 232 -3.64 -9.84 -15.43
C PRO A 232 -2.76 -10.63 -16.42
#